data_139f495c2282063a1aecf8ec6cd349fa
#
_entry.id   139f495c2282063a1aecf8ec6cd349fa
#
_cell.length_a   1.000
_cell.length_b   1.000
_cell.length_c   1.000
_cell.angle_alpha   90.00
_cell.angle_beta   90.00
_cell.angle_gamma   90.00
#
_symmetry.space_group_name_H-M   'P 1'
#
loop_
_entity.id
_entity.type
_entity.pdbx_description
1 polymer ?
#
loop_
_entity_poly.entity_id
_entity_poly.type
_entity_poly.pdbx_seq_one_letter_code
_entity_poly.pdbx_strand_id
1 'polypeptide(L)'
;MRKSADWMTIADDRILEYLADHESGTPSEMADTDGMRFSRSYIHQRCDVLEEYGLVRHLGNGVHILITEGERYLDGDLDAGHLEPQQD
;
A
#
# COMPACT_ATOMS: atom_id res chain seq x y z
N MET A 1 -8.45 0.82 -15.41
CA MET A 1 -7.31 1.70 -15.11
C MET A 1 -7.40 2.21 -13.68
N ARG A 2 -6.28 2.22 -12.97
CA ARG A 2 -6.26 2.69 -11.59
C ARG A 2 -6.49 4.19 -11.50
N LYS A 3 -7.19 4.61 -10.46
CA LYS A 3 -7.54 6.02 -10.25
C LYS A 3 -6.77 6.55 -9.04
N SER A 4 -5.52 6.95 -9.30
CA SER A 4 -4.61 7.44 -8.27
C SER A 4 -5.02 8.79 -7.72
N ALA A 5 -4.58 9.09 -6.51
CA ALA A 5 -4.81 10.37 -5.86
C ALA A 5 -3.53 11.19 -5.83
N ASP A 6 -3.68 12.49 -5.60
CA ASP A 6 -2.54 13.40 -5.51
C ASP A 6 -1.58 13.04 -4.38
N TRP A 7 -2.08 12.43 -3.30
CA TRP A 7 -1.25 12.03 -2.16
C TRP A 7 -0.44 10.75 -2.43
N MET A 8 -0.74 10.03 -3.52
CA MET A 8 -0.08 8.76 -3.84
C MET A 8 1.23 8.98 -4.59
N THR A 9 2.16 8.03 -4.39
CA THR A 9 3.43 7.99 -5.10
C THR A 9 3.55 6.66 -5.83
N ILE A 10 4.55 6.53 -6.71
CA ILE A 10 4.79 5.27 -7.41
C ILE A 10 5.10 4.13 -6.42
N ALA A 11 5.69 4.46 -5.27
CA ALA A 11 5.96 3.46 -4.24
C ALA A 11 4.68 2.82 -3.73
N ASP A 12 3.61 3.61 -3.62
CA ASP A 12 2.33 3.11 -3.13
C ASP A 12 1.77 2.02 -4.05
N ASP A 13 1.83 2.25 -5.35
CA ASP A 13 1.39 1.23 -6.32
C ASP A 13 2.25 -0.03 -6.21
N ARG A 14 3.55 0.11 -6.06
CA ARG A 14 4.45 -1.04 -5.94
C ARG A 14 4.18 -1.84 -4.67
N ILE A 15 3.92 -1.16 -3.56
CA ILE A 15 3.57 -1.80 -2.28
C ILE A 15 2.26 -2.59 -2.42
N LEU A 16 1.24 -1.96 -2.98
CA LEU A 16 -0.06 -2.60 -3.14
C LEU A 16 0.03 -3.81 -4.07
N GLU A 17 0.78 -3.70 -5.16
CA GLU A 17 1.01 -4.82 -6.08
C GLU A 17 1.73 -5.97 -5.39
N TYR A 18 2.75 -5.65 -4.58
CA TYR A 18 3.47 -6.68 -3.83
C TYR A 18 2.53 -7.44 -2.90
N LEU A 19 1.71 -6.72 -2.15
CA LEU A 19 0.79 -7.35 -1.20
C LEU A 19 -0.29 -8.17 -1.90
N ALA A 20 -0.71 -7.75 -3.10
CA ALA A 20 -1.65 -8.54 -3.89
C ALA A 20 -1.03 -9.87 -4.33
N ASP A 21 0.25 -9.86 -4.68
CA ASP A 21 0.95 -11.06 -5.17
C ASP A 21 1.37 -12.01 -4.04
N HIS A 22 1.72 -11.46 -2.87
CA HIS A 22 2.33 -12.25 -1.78
C HIS A 22 1.43 -12.45 -0.58
N GLU A 23 0.23 -11.87 -0.61
CA GLU A 23 -0.78 -11.93 0.46
C GLU A 23 -0.41 -11.11 1.70
N SER A 24 0.88 -11.02 2.06
CA SER A 24 1.35 -10.19 3.17
C SER A 24 2.79 -9.80 2.94
N GLY A 25 3.28 -8.83 3.70
CA GLY A 25 4.67 -8.45 3.60
C GLY A 25 5.07 -7.44 4.67
N THR A 26 6.38 -7.38 4.90
CA THR A 26 6.99 -6.37 5.77
C THR A 26 7.78 -5.38 4.92
N PRO A 27 8.03 -4.16 5.43
CA PRO A 27 8.87 -3.21 4.69
C PRO A 27 10.25 -3.81 4.31
N SER A 28 10.84 -4.63 5.19
CA SER A 28 12.13 -5.28 4.89
C SER A 28 12.03 -6.23 3.71
N GLU A 29 10.99 -7.07 3.70
CA GLU A 29 10.78 -8.02 2.61
C GLU A 29 10.55 -7.29 1.30
N MET A 30 9.75 -6.23 1.33
CA MET A 30 9.46 -5.44 0.13
C MET A 30 10.72 -4.73 -0.37
N ALA A 31 11.53 -4.16 0.52
CA ALA A 31 12.75 -3.46 0.12
C ALA A 31 13.77 -4.40 -0.53
N ASP A 32 13.75 -5.69 -0.17
CA ASP A 32 14.66 -6.68 -0.71
C ASP A 32 14.19 -7.27 -2.04
N THR A 33 13.00 -6.90 -2.49
CA THR A 33 12.42 -7.44 -3.72
C THR A 33 13.00 -6.75 -4.95
N ASP A 34 13.36 -7.53 -5.96
CA ASP A 34 13.84 -7.01 -7.23
C ASP A 34 12.80 -6.08 -7.84
N GLY A 35 13.26 -4.91 -8.28
CA GLY A 35 12.37 -3.92 -8.87
C GLY A 35 11.77 -2.93 -7.88
N MET A 36 11.84 -3.23 -6.59
CA MET A 36 11.42 -2.32 -5.55
C MET A 36 12.60 -1.41 -5.19
N ARG A 37 12.60 -0.19 -5.69
CA ARG A 37 13.76 0.71 -5.59
C ARG A 37 13.65 1.71 -4.46
N PHE A 38 12.99 1.31 -3.37
CA PHE A 38 12.75 2.20 -2.24
C PHE A 38 13.36 1.61 -0.98
N SER A 39 13.81 2.46 -0.07
CA SER A 39 14.38 2.02 1.19
C SER A 39 13.29 1.44 2.11
N ARG A 40 13.72 0.60 3.05
CA ARG A 40 12.81 0.05 4.05
C ARG A 40 12.08 1.15 4.82
N SER A 41 12.80 2.22 5.20
CA SER A 41 12.21 3.32 5.95
C SER A 41 11.14 4.04 5.15
N TYR A 42 11.38 4.27 3.87
CA TYR A 42 10.41 4.93 3.02
C TYR A 42 9.18 4.05 2.80
N ILE A 43 9.39 2.76 2.57
CA ILE A 43 8.29 1.81 2.42
C ILE A 43 7.44 1.78 3.69
N HIS A 44 8.08 1.77 4.86
CA HIS A 44 7.38 1.81 6.14
C HIS A 44 6.48 3.05 6.24
N GLN A 45 7.03 4.22 5.90
CA GLN A 45 6.28 5.48 5.88
C GLN A 45 5.06 5.37 4.97
N ARG A 46 5.24 4.84 3.77
CA ARG A 46 4.14 4.73 2.82
C ARG A 46 3.09 3.71 3.25
N CYS A 47 3.51 2.63 3.89
CA CYS A 47 2.58 1.67 4.46
C CYS A 47 1.67 2.34 5.50
N ASP A 48 2.23 3.20 6.35
CA ASP A 48 1.44 3.93 7.34
C ASP A 48 0.41 4.83 6.67
N VAL A 49 0.80 5.53 5.61
CA VAL A 49 -0.12 6.39 4.85
C VAL A 49 -1.21 5.55 4.20
N LEU A 50 -0.85 4.43 3.58
CA LEU A 50 -1.82 3.54 2.95
C LEU A 50 -2.82 2.98 3.96
N GLU A 51 -2.37 2.70 5.17
CA GLU A 51 -3.26 2.25 6.24
C GLU A 51 -4.23 3.36 6.65
N GLU A 52 -3.74 4.60 6.74
CA GLU A 52 -4.60 5.75 7.06
C GLU A 52 -5.74 5.90 6.05
N TYR A 53 -5.48 5.61 4.79
CA TYR A 53 -6.47 5.72 3.74
C TYR A 53 -7.29 4.43 3.55
N GLY A 54 -7.03 3.41 4.36
CA GLY A 54 -7.84 2.19 4.37
C GLY A 54 -7.57 1.21 3.24
N LEU A 55 -6.39 1.27 2.64
CA LEU A 55 -6.02 0.37 1.54
C LEU A 55 -5.26 -0.86 2.01
N VAL A 56 -4.56 -0.77 3.14
CA VAL A 56 -3.84 -1.88 3.76
C VAL A 56 -4.14 -1.90 5.25
N ARG A 57 -3.81 -3.03 5.90
CA ARG A 57 -3.92 -3.16 7.35
C ARG A 57 -2.61 -3.70 7.91
N HIS A 58 -2.17 -3.11 9.02
CA HIS A 58 -1.01 -3.57 9.76
C HIS A 58 -1.45 -4.62 10.78
N LEU A 59 -0.88 -5.82 10.70
CA LEU A 59 -1.25 -6.93 11.60
C LEU A 59 -0.36 -7.02 12.84
N GLY A 60 0.68 -6.20 12.92
CA GLY A 60 1.68 -6.25 13.96
C GLY A 60 3.03 -6.71 13.43
N ASN A 61 4.10 -6.36 14.14
CA ASN A 61 5.46 -6.76 13.78
C ASN A 61 5.87 -6.38 12.36
N GLY A 62 5.31 -5.28 11.85
CA GLY A 62 5.63 -4.80 10.50
C GLY A 62 4.91 -5.52 9.38
N VAL A 63 4.10 -6.53 9.69
CA VAL A 63 3.38 -7.29 8.66
C VAL A 63 2.14 -6.53 8.21
N HIS A 64 2.02 -6.33 6.90
CA HIS A 64 0.88 -5.64 6.29
C HIS A 64 0.15 -6.57 5.33
N ILE A 65 -1.15 -6.38 5.19
CA ILE A 65 -1.97 -7.09 4.20
C ILE A 65 -2.77 -6.09 3.38
N LEU A 66 -3.09 -6.49 2.16
CA LEU A 66 -4.00 -5.74 1.31
C LEU A 66 -5.42 -6.06 1.78
N ILE A 67 -6.26 -5.03 1.91
CA ILE A 67 -7.67 -5.24 2.26
C ILE A 67 -8.54 -4.91 1.06
N THR A 68 -9.84 -5.13 1.19
CA THR A 68 -10.79 -5.05 0.06
C THR A 68 -10.66 -3.75 -0.73
N GLU A 69 -10.54 -2.62 -0.06
CA GLU A 69 -10.43 -1.33 -0.75
C GLU A 69 -9.13 -1.22 -1.54
N GLY A 70 -8.04 -1.83 -1.04
CA GLY A 70 -6.78 -1.87 -1.79
C GLY A 70 -6.90 -2.70 -3.05
N GLU A 71 -7.60 -3.84 -2.97
CA GLU A 71 -7.85 -4.68 -4.13
C GLU A 71 -8.70 -3.94 -5.16
N ARG A 72 -9.73 -3.24 -4.73
CA ARG A 72 -10.59 -2.46 -5.61
C ARG A 72 -9.82 -1.35 -6.32
N TYR A 73 -8.91 -0.69 -5.59
CA TYR A 73 -8.06 0.33 -6.21
C TYR A 73 -7.21 -0.28 -7.34
N LEU A 74 -6.56 -1.42 -7.07
CA LEU A 74 -5.71 -2.06 -8.08
C LEU A 74 -6.51 -2.49 -9.31
N ASP A 75 -7.76 -2.90 -9.12
CA ASP A 75 -8.65 -3.30 -10.21
C ASP A 75 -9.26 -2.12 -10.96
N GLY A 76 -9.04 -0.90 -10.49
CA GLY A 76 -9.60 0.29 -11.11
C GLY A 76 -11.04 0.60 -10.69
N ASP A 77 -11.55 -0.10 -9.66
CA ASP A 77 -12.92 0.02 -9.19
C ASP A 77 -13.09 1.04 -8.08
N LEU A 78 -11.99 1.60 -7.56
CA LEU A 78 -11.99 2.57 -6.48
C LEU A 78 -11.16 3.78 -6.88
N ASP A 79 -11.74 4.96 -6.76
CA ASP A 79 -11.02 6.21 -6.99
C ASP A 79 -10.35 6.66 -5.69
N ALA A 80 -9.02 6.53 -5.63
CA ALA A 80 -8.26 6.90 -4.44
C ALA A 80 -8.39 8.38 -4.09
N GLY A 81 -8.70 9.21 -5.07
CA GLY A 81 -8.92 10.64 -4.84
C GLY A 81 -10.13 10.95 -3.96
N HIS A 82 -11.04 10.01 -3.82
CA HIS A 82 -12.22 10.16 -2.96
C HIS A 82 -12.01 9.63 -1.55
N LEU A 83 -10.87 9.03 -1.27
CA LEU A 83 -10.57 8.50 0.06
C LEU A 83 -10.16 9.62 1.01
N GLU A 84 -10.50 9.45 2.27
CA GLU A 84 -10.09 10.36 3.33
C GLU A 84 -9.29 9.58 4.38
N PRO A 85 -8.29 10.23 5.03
CA PRO A 85 -7.56 9.54 6.08
C PRO A 85 -8.51 9.12 7.20
N GLN A 86 -8.39 7.86 7.60
CA GLN A 86 -9.18 7.34 8.72
C GLN A 86 -8.43 7.66 10.00
N GLN A 87 -9.07 8.39 10.89
CA GLN A 87 -8.49 8.75 12.17
C GLN A 87 -9.33 8.16 13.29
N ASP A 88 -8.65 7.55 14.23
CA ASP A 88 -9.31 7.02 15.43
C ASP A 88 -9.55 8.13 16.46
#